data_fefe9476442b637a2a4c01c4c2e38c1c
#
_entry.id   fefe9476442b637a2a4c01c4c2e38c1c
#
_cell.length_a   1.000
_cell.length_b   1.000
_cell.length_c   1.000
_cell.angle_alpha   90.00
_cell.angle_beta   90.00
_cell.angle_gamma   90.00
#
_symmetry.space_group_name_H-M   'P 1'
#
loop_
_entity.id
_entity.type
_entity.pdbx_description
1 polymer ?
#
loop_
_entity_poly.entity_id
_entity_poly.type
_entity_poly.pdbx_seq_one_letter_code
_entity_poly.pdbx_strand_id
1 'polypeptide(L)'
;MLFLNYLSYLISATLRVLLLVFQRRFDCIIVHETSPVTVGVPAAIVKILQRIPMYFWALDLWPESLSAAGGINNKAILGLFNSLTRWLYKKSTKILISSKGFRSSICKKGDFDDKIIYFPNWGEDALTEVKSPPSDFKLPDLPKGFRIMYAGNIGEAQNFEDIMQAALLLKDSDVRWLLVGDGRKREWVEKFVADNALSDSVFLLGRHPIETMPMFFAEFDILLVSLKNEYIFNNTVPAKLQAYMAFGKPILAMVNGEGAEIVKDANCGFSVPAGDYKALSETIKDKVIGNAQLSALGKNGHNYYY
;
A
#
# COMPACT_ATOMS: atom_id res chain seq x y z
N MET A 1 16.65 15.90 4.61
CA MET A 1 15.39 16.66 4.78
C MET A 1 14.31 15.89 5.57
N LEU A 2 13.99 14.64 5.23
CA LEU A 2 12.90 13.86 5.87
C LEU A 2 13.05 13.76 7.41
N PHE A 3 14.24 13.44 7.91
CA PHE A 3 14.51 13.33 9.35
C PHE A 3 14.26 14.64 10.12
N LEU A 4 14.68 15.78 9.56
CA LEU A 4 14.43 17.09 10.17
C LEU A 4 12.94 17.42 10.23
N ASN A 5 12.19 17.04 9.21
CA ASN A 5 10.74 17.20 9.20
C ASN A 5 10.08 16.37 10.31
N TYR A 6 10.48 15.12 10.48
CA TYR A 6 9.97 14.24 11.55
C TYR A 6 10.30 14.81 12.95
N LEU A 7 11.52 15.32 13.13
CA LEU A 7 11.94 15.90 14.39
C LEU A 7 11.19 17.21 14.69
N SER A 8 11.01 18.08 13.70
CA SER A 8 10.27 19.34 13.86
C SER A 8 8.80 19.06 14.22
N TYR A 9 8.17 18.09 13.56
CA TYR A 9 6.82 17.66 13.92
C TYR A 9 6.74 17.14 15.35
N LEU A 10 7.65 16.25 15.75
CA LEU A 10 7.68 15.71 17.11
C LEU A 10 7.75 16.82 18.16
N ILE A 11 8.64 17.77 17.96
CA ILE A 11 8.82 18.89 18.90
C ILE A 11 7.58 19.80 18.92
N SER A 12 7.13 20.26 17.77
CA SER A 12 6.00 21.19 17.67
C SER A 12 4.69 20.59 18.15
N ALA A 13 4.41 19.32 17.78
CA ALA A 13 3.24 18.59 18.25
C ALA A 13 3.27 18.36 19.75
N THR A 14 4.44 18.00 20.32
CA THR A 14 4.59 17.81 21.77
C THR A 14 4.34 19.11 22.53
N LEU A 15 4.93 20.23 22.11
CA LEU A 15 4.71 21.55 22.74
C LEU A 15 3.24 21.96 22.65
N ARG A 16 2.60 21.76 21.47
CA ARG A 16 1.18 22.08 21.29
C ARG A 16 0.27 21.25 22.19
N VAL A 17 0.55 19.98 22.30
CA VAL A 17 -0.21 19.05 23.14
C VAL A 17 -0.09 19.41 24.63
N LEU A 18 1.12 19.80 25.09
CA LEU A 18 1.32 20.26 26.48
C LEU A 18 0.45 21.49 26.81
N LEU A 19 0.27 22.39 25.85
CA LEU A 19 -0.66 23.52 26.05
C LEU A 19 -2.12 23.08 26.07
N LEU A 20 -2.50 22.21 25.12
CA LEU A 20 -3.90 21.75 24.99
C LEU A 20 -4.37 20.92 26.16
N VAL A 21 -3.51 20.12 26.78
CA VAL A 21 -3.89 19.20 27.86
C VAL A 21 -4.38 19.94 29.11
N PHE A 22 -3.95 21.18 29.32
CA PHE A 22 -4.43 22.02 30.43
C PHE A 22 -5.67 22.86 30.07
N GLN A 23 -5.92 23.04 28.77
CA GLN A 23 -7.03 23.86 28.26
C GLN A 23 -8.29 23.04 27.95
N ARG A 24 -8.12 21.75 27.59
CA ARG A 24 -9.20 20.89 27.12
C ARG A 24 -9.13 19.51 27.77
N ARG A 25 -10.28 18.88 27.97
CA ARG A 25 -10.41 17.46 28.31
C ARG A 25 -10.74 16.69 27.05
N PHE A 26 -10.18 15.49 26.96
CA PHE A 26 -10.44 14.53 25.88
C PHE A 26 -11.00 13.24 26.49
N ASP A 27 -11.86 12.54 25.77
CA ASP A 27 -12.43 11.26 26.21
C ASP A 27 -11.56 10.07 25.80
N CYS A 28 -10.91 10.16 24.63
CA CYS A 28 -9.98 9.16 24.13
C CYS A 28 -8.97 9.78 23.14
N ILE A 29 -7.97 8.98 22.80
CA ILE A 29 -6.94 9.35 21.81
C ILE A 29 -6.87 8.24 20.77
N ILE A 30 -6.89 8.60 19.49
CA ILE A 30 -6.58 7.72 18.38
C ILE A 30 -5.29 8.21 17.74
N VAL A 31 -4.28 7.35 17.71
CA VAL A 31 -3.01 7.58 17.03
C VAL A 31 -3.08 6.91 15.67
N HIS A 32 -3.13 7.68 14.60
CA HIS A 32 -3.04 7.19 13.23
C HIS A 32 -1.57 7.14 12.80
N GLU A 33 -0.96 5.96 12.94
CA GLU A 33 0.49 5.79 12.76
C GLU A 33 0.79 5.32 11.34
N THR A 34 0.98 6.27 10.44
CA THR A 34 1.39 6.03 9.05
C THR A 34 2.91 5.97 8.86
N SER A 35 3.69 6.55 9.73
CA SER A 35 5.15 6.75 9.78
C SER A 35 5.47 8.24 9.98
N PRO A 36 6.39 8.58 10.87
CA PRO A 36 7.17 7.70 11.75
C PRO A 36 6.44 7.39 13.06
N VAL A 37 6.86 6.35 13.75
CA VAL A 37 6.29 5.93 15.07
C VAL A 37 6.31 7.03 16.13
N THR A 38 7.14 8.05 15.97
CA THR A 38 7.25 9.21 16.88
C THR A 38 5.95 10.02 16.99
N VAL A 39 5.01 9.89 16.05
CA VAL A 39 3.67 10.51 16.15
C VAL A 39 2.89 10.06 17.39
N GLY A 40 3.21 8.88 17.92
CA GLY A 40 2.62 8.38 19.16
C GLY A 40 3.11 9.05 20.44
N VAL A 41 4.24 9.77 20.42
CA VAL A 41 4.82 10.39 21.63
C VAL A 41 3.94 11.49 22.22
N PRO A 42 3.47 12.49 21.45
CA PRO A 42 2.53 13.51 21.96
C PRO A 42 1.25 12.86 22.52
N ALA A 43 0.72 11.86 21.85
CA ALA A 43 -0.46 11.12 22.27
C ALA A 43 -0.26 10.41 23.63
N ALA A 44 0.90 9.75 23.81
CA ALA A 44 1.24 9.10 25.05
C ALA A 44 1.37 10.09 26.23
N ILE A 45 1.83 11.32 25.97
CA ILE A 45 1.87 12.40 26.96
C ILE A 45 0.45 12.77 27.41
N VAL A 46 -0.47 13.01 26.47
CA VAL A 46 -1.89 13.28 26.82
C VAL A 46 -2.48 12.18 27.64
N LYS A 47 -2.29 10.91 27.18
CA LYS A 47 -2.78 9.74 27.93
C LYS A 47 -2.28 9.72 29.38
N ILE A 48 -1.01 9.99 29.60
CA ILE A 48 -0.42 9.96 30.94
C ILE A 48 -1.00 11.09 31.81
N LEU A 49 -1.13 12.28 31.27
CA LEU A 49 -1.57 13.46 32.02
C LEU A 49 -3.08 13.45 32.31
N GLN A 50 -3.89 13.03 31.35
CA GLN A 50 -5.35 13.01 31.51
C GLN A 50 -5.92 11.62 31.90
N ARG A 51 -5.09 10.56 31.90
CA ARG A 51 -5.46 9.17 32.25
C ARG A 51 -6.61 8.61 31.40
N ILE A 52 -6.67 8.97 30.13
CA ILE A 52 -7.68 8.56 29.16
C ILE A 52 -7.20 7.39 28.29
N PRO A 53 -8.08 6.61 27.64
CA PRO A 53 -7.70 5.53 26.74
C PRO A 53 -6.98 6.05 25.50
N MET A 54 -5.96 5.29 25.05
CA MET A 54 -5.22 5.54 23.82
C MET A 54 -5.27 4.31 22.92
N TYR A 55 -5.78 4.49 21.72
CA TYR A 55 -5.84 3.48 20.67
C TYR A 55 -4.73 3.79 19.67
N PHE A 56 -3.77 2.88 19.54
CA PHE A 56 -2.64 3.05 18.62
C PHE A 56 -2.93 2.24 17.36
N TRP A 57 -3.22 2.93 16.26
CA TRP A 57 -3.47 2.29 14.98
C TRP A 57 -2.18 2.20 14.19
N ALA A 58 -1.58 1.01 14.23
CA ALA A 58 -0.36 0.68 13.51
C ALA A 58 -0.69 0.41 12.04
N LEU A 59 -0.28 1.32 11.18
CA LEU A 59 -0.35 1.21 9.72
C LEU A 59 1.02 0.86 9.12
N ASP A 60 2.06 0.93 9.93
CA ASP A 60 3.43 0.59 9.59
C ASP A 60 4.13 -0.13 10.75
N LEU A 61 5.16 -0.90 10.46
CA LEU A 61 5.93 -1.63 11.45
C LEU A 61 7.27 -0.94 11.73
N TRP A 62 7.44 -0.43 12.96
CA TRP A 62 8.66 0.19 13.41
C TRP A 62 9.41 -0.68 14.42
N PRO A 63 10.76 -0.79 14.33
CA PRO A 63 11.66 -0.09 13.39
C PRO A 63 11.89 -0.80 12.04
N GLU A 64 11.14 -1.84 11.71
CA GLU A 64 11.34 -2.67 10.53
C GLU A 64 11.31 -1.83 9.23
N SER A 65 10.42 -0.84 9.16
CA SER A 65 10.30 0.08 8.02
C SER A 65 11.53 0.96 7.81
N LEU A 66 12.27 1.28 8.87
CA LEU A 66 13.52 2.04 8.74
C LEU A 66 14.58 1.27 7.96
N SER A 67 14.65 -0.04 8.15
CA SER A 67 15.59 -0.89 7.43
C SER A 67 15.15 -1.08 5.98
N ALA A 68 13.87 -1.41 5.77
CA ALA A 68 13.34 -1.75 4.46
C ALA A 68 13.25 -0.55 3.50
N ALA A 69 12.72 0.58 3.97
CA ALA A 69 12.50 1.76 3.13
C ALA A 69 13.60 2.83 3.26
N GLY A 70 14.26 2.90 4.40
CA GLY A 70 15.27 3.92 4.72
C GLY A 70 16.71 3.47 4.58
N GLY A 71 16.97 2.16 4.42
CA GLY A 71 18.32 1.60 4.36
C GLY A 71 19.12 1.77 5.66
N ILE A 72 18.46 2.09 6.79
CA ILE A 72 19.12 2.31 8.08
C ILE A 72 19.33 0.98 8.78
N ASN A 73 20.58 0.52 8.84
CA ASN A 73 20.96 -0.74 9.47
C ASN A 73 21.77 -0.57 10.76
N ASN A 74 21.88 0.66 11.27
CA ASN A 74 22.59 0.94 12.52
C ASN A 74 21.82 0.34 13.71
N LYS A 75 22.43 -0.65 14.38
CA LYS A 75 21.82 -1.40 15.51
C LYS A 75 21.41 -0.50 16.68
N ALA A 76 22.17 0.57 16.98
CA ALA A 76 21.84 1.48 18.06
C ALA A 76 20.58 2.31 17.74
N ILE A 77 20.46 2.80 16.51
CA ILE A 77 19.28 3.53 16.04
C ILE A 77 18.06 2.60 16.04
N LEU A 78 18.17 1.43 15.47
CA LEU A 78 17.08 0.44 15.46
C LEU A 78 16.67 0.03 16.88
N GLY A 79 17.64 -0.16 17.81
CA GLY A 79 17.37 -0.44 19.20
C GLY A 79 16.62 0.69 19.91
N LEU A 80 16.99 1.94 19.65
CA LEU A 80 16.29 3.12 20.19
C LEU A 80 14.82 3.15 19.73
N PHE A 81 14.57 3.01 18.43
CA PHE A 81 13.21 3.00 17.90
C PHE A 81 12.40 1.78 18.34
N ASN A 82 13.04 0.60 18.47
CA ASN A 82 12.38 -0.57 19.03
C ASN A 82 11.93 -0.34 20.49
N SER A 83 12.77 0.31 21.29
CA SER A 83 12.45 0.65 22.69
C SER A 83 11.32 1.68 22.76
N LEU A 84 11.32 2.68 21.87
CA LEU A 84 10.25 3.67 21.76
C LEU A 84 8.93 3.00 21.36
N THR A 85 8.94 2.16 20.33
CA THR A 85 7.76 1.43 19.84
C THR A 85 7.17 0.54 20.94
N ARG A 86 8.04 -0.21 21.63
CA ARG A 86 7.63 -1.02 22.78
C ARG A 86 6.99 -0.19 23.88
N TRP A 87 7.56 0.97 24.19
CA TRP A 87 7.01 1.88 25.20
C TRP A 87 5.62 2.41 24.78
N LEU A 88 5.43 2.79 23.51
CA LEU A 88 4.15 3.23 22.99
C LEU A 88 3.10 2.13 23.06
N TYR A 89 3.42 0.91 22.65
CA TYR A 89 2.52 -0.24 22.76
C TYR A 89 2.17 -0.55 24.22
N LYS A 90 3.13 -0.46 25.14
CA LYS A 90 2.87 -0.63 26.56
C LYS A 90 1.90 0.43 27.10
N LYS A 91 2.00 1.68 26.64
CA LYS A 91 1.10 2.78 27.01
C LYS A 91 -0.27 2.70 26.32
N SER A 92 -0.40 2.03 25.21
CA SER A 92 -1.65 1.89 24.49
C SER A 92 -2.66 1.06 25.27
N THR A 93 -3.92 1.47 25.23
CA THR A 93 -5.05 0.69 25.76
C THR A 93 -5.35 -0.48 24.84
N LYS A 94 -5.40 -0.22 23.53
CA LYS A 94 -5.47 -1.22 22.46
C LYS A 94 -4.51 -0.82 21.33
N ILE A 95 -4.08 -1.82 20.57
CA ILE A 95 -3.24 -1.69 19.37
C ILE A 95 -4.09 -2.18 18.20
N LEU A 96 -4.50 -1.26 17.35
CA LEU A 96 -5.26 -1.56 16.15
C LEU A 96 -4.27 -1.89 15.04
N ILE A 97 -4.41 -3.03 14.38
CA ILE A 97 -3.51 -3.44 13.31
C ILE A 97 -4.23 -3.46 11.96
N SER A 98 -3.63 -2.82 10.96
CA SER A 98 -4.16 -2.78 9.60
C SER A 98 -3.95 -4.08 8.81
N SER A 99 -3.04 -4.93 9.28
CA SER A 99 -2.71 -6.23 8.69
C SER A 99 -2.58 -7.29 9.77
N LYS A 100 -3.11 -8.49 9.53
CA LYS A 100 -2.96 -9.63 10.45
C LYS A 100 -1.49 -10.02 10.63
N GLY A 101 -0.67 -9.84 9.60
CA GLY A 101 0.76 -10.10 9.63
C GLY A 101 1.54 -9.25 10.65
N PHE A 102 0.99 -8.09 11.07
CA PHE A 102 1.62 -7.24 12.08
C PHE A 102 1.65 -7.86 13.47
N ARG A 103 0.68 -8.76 13.78
CA ARG A 103 0.56 -9.40 15.10
C ARG A 103 1.86 -10.03 15.56
N SER A 104 2.49 -10.82 14.70
CA SER A 104 3.74 -11.52 15.06
C SER A 104 4.90 -10.57 15.38
N SER A 105 5.05 -9.48 14.63
CA SER A 105 6.08 -8.45 14.89
C SER A 105 5.82 -7.70 16.19
N ILE A 106 4.58 -7.35 16.47
CA ILE A 106 4.19 -6.63 17.69
C ILE A 106 4.40 -7.53 18.93
N CYS A 107 4.01 -8.81 18.88
CA CYS A 107 4.21 -9.75 19.97
C CYS A 107 5.68 -10.07 20.25
N LYS A 108 6.56 -10.01 19.24
CA LYS A 108 8.02 -10.11 19.46
C LYS A 108 8.59 -8.96 20.30
N LYS A 109 7.91 -7.81 20.37
CA LYS A 109 8.33 -6.65 21.15
C LYS A 109 7.86 -6.70 22.60
N GLY A 110 6.91 -7.59 22.95
CA GLY A 110 6.39 -7.77 24.30
C GLY A 110 5.09 -8.55 24.30
N ASP A 111 4.58 -8.81 25.49
CA ASP A 111 3.27 -9.44 25.68
C ASP A 111 2.15 -8.41 25.45
N PHE A 112 1.71 -8.32 24.21
CA PHE A 112 0.69 -7.36 23.75
C PHE A 112 -0.50 -8.03 23.06
N ASP A 113 -0.55 -9.35 23.05
CA ASP A 113 -1.54 -10.11 22.28
C ASP A 113 -2.98 -9.77 22.65
N ASP A 114 -3.27 -9.61 23.94
CA ASP A 114 -4.57 -9.21 24.49
C ASP A 114 -5.00 -7.78 24.14
N LYS A 115 -4.06 -6.94 23.70
CA LYS A 115 -4.31 -5.57 23.27
C LYS A 115 -4.57 -5.43 21.77
N ILE A 116 -4.21 -6.43 20.98
CA ILE A 116 -4.28 -6.36 19.52
C ILE A 116 -5.72 -6.55 19.06
N ILE A 117 -6.18 -5.63 18.21
CA ILE A 117 -7.44 -5.71 17.49
C ILE A 117 -7.15 -5.56 16.01
N TYR A 118 -7.65 -6.48 15.19
CA TYR A 118 -7.61 -6.31 13.74
C TYR A 118 -8.59 -5.22 13.32
N PHE A 119 -8.05 -4.16 12.74
CA PHE A 119 -8.78 -2.99 12.26
C PHE A 119 -8.18 -2.58 10.92
N PRO A 120 -8.64 -3.19 9.82
CA PRO A 120 -8.08 -2.97 8.50
C PRO A 120 -8.24 -1.52 8.07
N ASN A 121 -7.32 -1.08 7.21
CA ASN A 121 -7.47 0.18 6.52
C ASN A 121 -8.57 0.05 5.45
N TRP A 122 -9.08 1.17 4.96
CA TRP A 122 -10.08 1.22 3.90
C TRP A 122 -9.52 1.92 2.65
N GLY A 123 -10.16 1.70 1.50
CA GLY A 123 -9.91 2.49 0.30
C GLY A 123 -10.57 3.87 0.41
N GLU A 124 -10.05 4.84 -0.32
CA GLU A 124 -10.65 6.16 -0.37
C GLU A 124 -11.99 6.14 -1.11
N ASP A 125 -13.00 6.83 -0.59
CA ASP A 125 -14.35 6.92 -1.21
C ASP A 125 -14.30 7.42 -2.66
N ALA A 126 -13.31 8.26 -2.98
CA ALA A 126 -13.09 8.75 -4.35
C ALA A 126 -12.77 7.62 -5.34
N LEU A 127 -12.36 6.44 -4.87
CA LEU A 127 -11.94 5.29 -5.69
C LEU A 127 -13.02 4.21 -5.82
N THR A 128 -14.17 4.37 -5.18
CA THR A 128 -15.19 3.31 -5.11
C THR A 128 -16.18 3.31 -6.28
N GLU A 129 -16.38 4.42 -6.94
CA GLU A 129 -17.33 4.55 -8.05
C GLU A 129 -16.91 5.62 -9.07
N VAL A 130 -17.39 5.50 -10.29
CA VAL A 130 -17.22 6.53 -11.32
C VAL A 130 -18.15 7.69 -11.01
N LYS A 131 -17.62 8.74 -10.37
CA LYS A 131 -18.31 10.04 -10.24
C LYS A 131 -18.12 10.85 -11.53
N SER A 132 -18.97 11.87 -11.72
CA SER A 132 -18.78 12.79 -12.85
C SER A 132 -17.36 13.35 -12.83
N PRO A 133 -16.60 13.24 -13.93
CA PRO A 133 -15.23 13.75 -13.97
C PRO A 133 -15.19 15.26 -13.75
N PRO A 134 -14.07 15.83 -13.33
CA PRO A 134 -13.83 17.26 -13.46
C PRO A 134 -14.16 17.70 -14.89
N SER A 135 -14.83 18.85 -15.05
CA SER A 135 -15.39 19.32 -16.33
C SER A 135 -14.43 19.30 -17.53
N ASP A 136 -13.13 19.37 -17.25
CA ASP A 136 -12.08 19.49 -18.26
C ASP A 136 -11.23 18.21 -18.43
N PHE A 137 -11.55 17.13 -17.69
CA PHE A 137 -10.79 15.90 -17.78
C PHE A 137 -11.29 15.04 -18.95
N LYS A 138 -10.36 14.68 -19.83
CA LYS A 138 -10.54 13.65 -20.85
C LYS A 138 -9.57 12.51 -20.61
N LEU A 139 -10.09 11.29 -20.66
CA LEU A 139 -9.24 10.10 -20.62
C LEU A 139 -8.30 10.15 -21.84
N PRO A 140 -7.01 9.85 -21.70
CA PRO A 140 -6.11 9.75 -22.85
C PRO A 140 -6.57 8.60 -23.77
N ASP A 141 -6.21 8.69 -25.04
CA ASP A 141 -6.45 7.59 -25.98
C ASP A 141 -5.69 6.35 -25.50
N LEU A 142 -6.44 5.29 -25.22
CA LEU A 142 -5.89 4.04 -24.72
C LEU A 142 -5.67 3.05 -25.87
N PRO A 143 -4.53 2.30 -25.86
CA PRO A 143 -4.25 1.33 -26.90
C PRO A 143 -5.28 0.21 -26.93
N LYS A 144 -5.50 -0.39 -28.09
CA LYS A 144 -6.31 -1.61 -28.21
C LYS A 144 -5.54 -2.80 -27.68
N GLY A 145 -6.25 -3.84 -27.21
CA GLY A 145 -5.68 -5.05 -26.66
C GLY A 145 -6.13 -5.32 -25.23
N PHE A 146 -5.58 -6.36 -24.61
CA PHE A 146 -5.83 -6.69 -23.22
C PHE A 146 -5.03 -5.75 -22.30
N ARG A 147 -5.72 -4.98 -21.49
CA ARG A 147 -5.15 -3.87 -20.73
C ARG A 147 -4.92 -4.24 -19.27
N ILE A 148 -3.65 -4.26 -18.86
CA ILE A 148 -3.22 -4.40 -17.47
C ILE A 148 -2.83 -3.03 -16.94
N MET A 149 -3.46 -2.56 -15.88
CA MET A 149 -3.14 -1.26 -15.28
C MET A 149 -2.37 -1.41 -13.98
N TYR A 150 -1.34 -0.62 -13.84
CA TYR A 150 -0.73 -0.28 -12.55
C TYR A 150 -1.02 1.19 -12.23
N ALA A 151 -1.52 1.49 -11.02
CA ALA A 151 -1.75 2.86 -10.58
C ALA A 151 -0.99 3.17 -9.29
N GLY A 152 -0.22 4.27 -9.27
CA GLY A 152 0.44 4.80 -8.08
C GLY A 152 1.93 5.07 -8.23
N ASN A 153 2.67 5.04 -7.12
CA ASN A 153 4.10 5.35 -7.08
C ASN A 153 4.92 4.34 -7.89
N ILE A 154 5.71 4.83 -8.85
CA ILE A 154 6.69 4.04 -9.62
C ILE A 154 8.01 4.06 -8.84
N GLY A 155 8.11 3.21 -7.81
CA GLY A 155 9.22 3.24 -6.85
C GLY A 155 9.88 1.89 -6.62
N GLU A 156 10.90 1.88 -5.75
CA GLU A 156 11.69 0.68 -5.45
C GLU A 156 10.88 -0.48 -4.85
N ALA A 157 9.92 -0.16 -3.99
CA ALA A 157 9.13 -1.18 -3.30
C ALA A 157 8.20 -1.97 -4.24
N GLN A 158 7.87 -1.41 -5.40
CA GLN A 158 6.89 -1.96 -6.34
C GLN A 158 7.48 -2.96 -7.35
N ASN A 159 8.80 -3.17 -7.28
CA ASN A 159 9.49 -4.19 -8.10
C ASN A 159 9.23 -4.06 -9.61
N PHE A 160 9.45 -2.86 -10.16
CA PHE A 160 9.27 -2.61 -11.59
C PHE A 160 10.21 -3.41 -12.46
N GLU A 161 11.33 -3.86 -11.94
CA GLU A 161 12.27 -4.75 -12.61
C GLU A 161 11.57 -6.02 -13.12
N ASP A 162 10.82 -6.68 -12.24
CA ASP A 162 10.12 -7.92 -12.59
C ASP A 162 8.85 -7.66 -13.42
N ILE A 163 8.16 -6.54 -13.19
CA ILE A 163 7.04 -6.13 -14.07
C ILE A 163 7.53 -5.96 -15.50
N MET A 164 8.65 -5.28 -15.70
CA MET A 164 9.22 -5.04 -17.04
C MET A 164 9.77 -6.32 -17.68
N GLN A 165 10.32 -7.25 -16.90
CA GLN A 165 10.70 -8.57 -17.41
C GLN A 165 9.47 -9.38 -17.86
N ALA A 166 8.37 -9.34 -17.12
CA ALA A 166 7.13 -9.97 -17.55
C ALA A 166 6.58 -9.32 -18.84
N ALA A 167 6.66 -7.98 -18.94
CA ALA A 167 6.26 -7.27 -20.15
C ALA A 167 7.12 -7.68 -21.37
N LEU A 168 8.42 -7.89 -21.17
CA LEU A 168 9.32 -8.35 -22.22
C LEU A 168 8.95 -9.76 -22.69
N LEU A 169 8.60 -10.68 -21.79
CA LEU A 169 8.13 -12.04 -22.14
C LEU A 169 6.78 -12.05 -22.88
N LEU A 170 6.01 -10.97 -22.76
CA LEU A 170 4.71 -10.79 -23.41
C LEU A 170 4.73 -9.80 -24.57
N LYS A 171 5.91 -9.39 -25.05
CA LYS A 171 6.10 -8.36 -26.06
C LYS A 171 5.26 -8.59 -27.33
N ASP A 172 5.24 -9.84 -27.81
CA ASP A 172 4.56 -10.22 -29.05
C ASP A 172 3.09 -10.65 -28.84
N SER A 173 2.55 -10.38 -27.64
CA SER A 173 1.14 -10.65 -27.31
C SER A 173 0.27 -9.40 -27.44
N ASP A 174 -1.05 -9.58 -27.33
CA ASP A 174 -2.01 -8.45 -27.32
C ASP A 174 -2.12 -7.75 -25.94
N VAL A 175 -1.18 -7.97 -25.02
CA VAL A 175 -1.14 -7.35 -23.71
C VAL A 175 -0.61 -5.92 -23.80
N ARG A 176 -1.31 -5.00 -23.11
CA ARG A 176 -0.92 -3.59 -22.97
C ARG A 176 -0.77 -3.26 -21.50
N TRP A 177 0.43 -2.84 -21.12
CA TRP A 177 0.76 -2.43 -19.75
C TRP A 177 0.64 -0.91 -19.66
N LEU A 178 -0.25 -0.42 -18.81
CA LEU A 178 -0.49 1.00 -18.65
C LEU A 178 -0.15 1.42 -17.23
N LEU A 179 0.85 2.29 -17.11
CA LEU A 179 1.43 2.72 -15.85
C LEU A 179 0.95 4.15 -15.56
N VAL A 180 -0.01 4.27 -14.63
CA VAL A 180 -0.55 5.55 -14.18
C VAL A 180 0.14 5.94 -12.89
N GLY A 181 0.89 7.04 -12.91
CA GLY A 181 1.63 7.51 -11.75
C GLY A 181 3.00 8.05 -12.09
N ASP A 182 3.82 8.19 -11.06
CA ASP A 182 5.17 8.72 -11.16
C ASP A 182 6.02 8.20 -9.99
N GLY A 183 7.33 8.39 -10.03
CA GLY A 183 8.23 7.98 -8.96
C GLY A 183 9.69 7.86 -9.40
N ARG A 184 10.53 7.50 -8.43
CA ARG A 184 11.99 7.47 -8.63
C ARG A 184 12.48 6.48 -9.70
N LYS A 185 11.67 5.45 -9.99
CA LYS A 185 11.98 4.44 -11.01
C LYS A 185 11.46 4.78 -12.40
N ARG A 186 10.74 5.88 -12.57
CA ARG A 186 10.13 6.24 -13.86
C ARG A 186 11.16 6.31 -14.98
N GLU A 187 12.24 7.05 -14.80
CA GLU A 187 13.29 7.19 -15.81
C GLU A 187 13.92 5.83 -16.18
N TRP A 188 14.08 4.95 -15.17
CA TRP A 188 14.58 3.60 -15.41
C TRP A 188 13.59 2.78 -16.26
N VAL A 189 12.29 2.88 -15.98
CA VAL A 189 11.24 2.19 -16.75
C VAL A 189 11.22 2.72 -18.19
N GLU A 190 11.23 4.04 -18.39
CA GLU A 190 11.26 4.67 -19.71
C GLU A 190 12.46 4.19 -20.52
N LYS A 191 13.64 4.15 -19.90
CA LYS A 191 14.85 3.62 -20.54
C LYS A 191 14.72 2.14 -20.88
N PHE A 192 14.21 1.31 -19.97
CA PHE A 192 14.01 -0.12 -20.21
C PHE A 192 13.05 -0.37 -21.38
N VAL A 193 11.96 0.38 -21.46
CA VAL A 193 10.98 0.32 -22.56
C VAL A 193 11.64 0.64 -23.89
N ALA A 194 12.44 1.69 -23.95
CA ALA A 194 13.16 2.09 -25.18
C ALA A 194 14.22 1.05 -25.60
N ASP A 195 15.07 0.62 -24.66
CA ASP A 195 16.18 -0.32 -24.91
C ASP A 195 15.69 -1.70 -25.39
N ASN A 196 14.45 -2.10 -25.00
CA ASN A 196 13.86 -3.40 -25.35
C ASN A 196 12.77 -3.33 -26.42
N ALA A 197 12.56 -2.17 -27.04
CA ALA A 197 11.52 -1.91 -28.04
C ALA A 197 10.11 -2.36 -27.56
N LEU A 198 9.72 -1.89 -26.37
CA LEU A 198 8.41 -2.17 -25.74
C LEU A 198 7.42 -1.02 -25.88
N SER A 199 7.69 0.00 -26.72
CA SER A 199 6.87 1.20 -26.85
C SER A 199 5.44 0.93 -27.35
N ASP A 200 5.21 -0.21 -28.00
CA ASP A 200 3.88 -0.62 -28.47
C ASP A 200 3.10 -1.44 -27.42
N SER A 201 3.73 -1.82 -26.32
CA SER A 201 3.13 -2.65 -25.29
C SER A 201 3.13 -2.04 -23.88
N VAL A 202 4.02 -1.08 -23.59
CA VAL A 202 4.14 -0.42 -22.28
C VAL A 202 3.96 1.09 -22.42
N PHE A 203 3.00 1.64 -21.71
CA PHE A 203 2.58 3.04 -21.79
C PHE A 203 2.66 3.70 -20.41
N LEU A 204 3.47 4.77 -20.28
CA LEU A 204 3.55 5.58 -19.07
C LEU A 204 2.63 6.78 -19.21
N LEU A 205 1.49 6.75 -18.53
CA LEU A 205 0.43 7.77 -18.65
C LEU A 205 0.64 8.98 -17.74
N GLY A 206 1.67 8.95 -16.86
CA GLY A 206 1.93 10.03 -15.93
C GLY A 206 0.97 10.09 -14.74
N ARG A 207 1.05 11.21 -13.99
CA ARG A 207 0.17 11.45 -12.84
C ARG A 207 -1.18 12.00 -13.25
N HIS A 208 -2.22 11.48 -12.62
CA HIS A 208 -3.56 11.99 -12.75
C HIS A 208 -4.18 12.24 -11.35
N PRO A 209 -5.13 13.16 -11.21
CA PRO A 209 -5.87 13.38 -9.98
C PRO A 209 -6.58 12.11 -9.51
N ILE A 210 -6.66 11.91 -8.20
CA ILE A 210 -7.26 10.69 -7.62
C ILE A 210 -8.72 10.52 -8.01
N GLU A 211 -9.44 11.61 -8.18
CA GLU A 211 -10.85 11.66 -8.57
C GLU A 211 -11.09 11.11 -9.98
N THR A 212 -10.03 11.06 -10.81
CA THR A 212 -10.10 10.51 -12.17
C THR A 212 -9.80 9.02 -12.24
N MET A 213 -9.25 8.43 -11.17
CA MET A 213 -8.85 7.02 -11.16
C MET A 213 -10.00 6.04 -11.43
N PRO A 214 -11.24 6.24 -10.94
CA PRO A 214 -12.35 5.36 -11.30
C PRO A 214 -12.61 5.27 -12.80
N MET A 215 -12.38 6.36 -13.55
CA MET A 215 -12.52 6.35 -15.00
C MET A 215 -11.45 5.48 -15.67
N PHE A 216 -10.20 5.57 -15.17
CA PHE A 216 -9.14 4.65 -15.58
C PHE A 216 -9.51 3.22 -15.23
N PHE A 217 -9.88 2.93 -13.97
CA PHE A 217 -10.20 1.57 -13.55
C PHE A 217 -11.30 0.94 -14.41
N ALA A 218 -12.30 1.72 -14.84
CA ALA A 218 -13.39 1.22 -15.69
C ALA A 218 -12.88 0.66 -17.04
N GLU A 219 -11.85 1.26 -17.61
CA GLU A 219 -11.33 0.98 -18.96
C GLU A 219 -10.32 -0.19 -19.01
N PHE A 220 -9.95 -0.76 -17.87
CA PHE A 220 -8.93 -1.81 -17.80
C PHE A 220 -9.52 -3.17 -17.49
N ASP A 221 -8.91 -4.21 -18.04
CA ASP A 221 -9.37 -5.59 -17.86
C ASP A 221 -8.98 -6.14 -16.49
N ILE A 222 -7.76 -5.80 -15.99
CA ILE A 222 -7.24 -6.25 -14.70
C ILE A 222 -6.28 -5.21 -14.11
N LEU A 223 -6.25 -5.11 -12.78
CA LEU A 223 -5.41 -4.15 -12.07
C LEU A 223 -4.25 -4.86 -11.37
N LEU A 224 -3.03 -4.35 -11.58
CA LEU A 224 -1.79 -4.94 -11.08
C LEU A 224 -1.39 -4.37 -9.71
N VAL A 225 -1.12 -5.27 -8.77
CA VAL A 225 -0.46 -4.99 -7.50
C VAL A 225 0.87 -5.74 -7.46
N SER A 226 1.97 -5.03 -7.21
CA SER A 226 3.28 -5.64 -7.09
C SER A 226 4.07 -5.03 -5.95
N LEU A 227 4.79 -5.87 -5.21
CA LEU A 227 5.74 -5.49 -4.16
C LEU A 227 6.95 -6.42 -4.18
N LYS A 228 8.10 -5.91 -3.75
CA LYS A 228 9.31 -6.72 -3.50
C LYS A 228 9.06 -7.77 -2.42
N ASN A 229 9.80 -8.88 -2.51
CA ASN A 229 9.78 -9.90 -1.46
C ASN A 229 10.63 -9.47 -0.26
N GLU A 230 10.05 -8.65 0.60
CA GLU A 230 10.67 -8.21 1.85
C GLU A 230 9.72 -8.43 3.02
N TYR A 231 10.28 -8.70 4.21
CA TYR A 231 9.51 -9.03 5.41
C TYR A 231 8.39 -8.01 5.68
N ILE A 232 8.69 -6.71 5.57
CA ILE A 232 7.71 -5.65 5.82
C ILE A 232 6.56 -5.69 4.81
N PHE A 233 6.87 -5.87 3.53
CA PHE A 233 5.86 -5.89 2.46
C PHE A 233 5.01 -7.16 2.51
N ASN A 234 5.59 -8.29 2.91
CA ASN A 234 4.86 -9.55 3.08
C ASN A 234 3.84 -9.49 4.23
N ASN A 235 4.08 -8.62 5.22
CA ASN A 235 3.17 -8.43 6.36
C ASN A 235 2.22 -7.23 6.20
N THR A 236 2.34 -6.46 5.13
CA THR A 236 1.52 -5.26 4.90
C THR A 236 0.45 -5.55 3.84
N VAL A 237 -0.76 -5.06 4.07
CA VAL A 237 -1.81 -5.03 3.03
C VAL A 237 -1.62 -3.79 2.17
N PRO A 238 -1.31 -3.94 0.86
CA PRO A 238 -1.13 -2.79 -0.01
C PRO A 238 -2.43 -1.98 -0.16
N ALA A 239 -2.37 -0.66 0.01
CA ALA A 239 -3.54 0.21 -0.14
C ALA A 239 -4.21 0.10 -1.52
N LYS A 240 -3.43 -0.18 -2.57
CA LYS A 240 -3.96 -0.43 -3.93
C LYS A 240 -4.89 -1.62 -3.97
N LEU A 241 -4.58 -2.69 -3.22
CA LEU A 241 -5.41 -3.89 -3.16
C LEU A 241 -6.81 -3.53 -2.65
N GLN A 242 -6.88 -2.73 -1.60
CA GLN A 242 -8.14 -2.27 -1.02
C GLN A 242 -8.93 -1.38 -1.99
N ALA A 243 -8.25 -0.42 -2.64
CA ALA A 243 -8.86 0.45 -3.63
C ALA A 243 -9.42 -0.32 -4.84
N TYR A 244 -8.69 -1.32 -5.32
CA TYR A 244 -9.09 -2.14 -6.46
C TYR A 244 -10.26 -3.07 -6.13
N MET A 245 -10.27 -3.65 -4.92
CA MET A 245 -11.42 -4.41 -4.43
C MET A 245 -12.65 -3.52 -4.25
N ALA A 246 -12.49 -2.34 -3.64
CA ALA A 246 -13.60 -1.39 -3.45
C ALA A 246 -14.25 -0.99 -4.77
N PHE A 247 -13.47 -0.81 -5.84
CA PHE A 247 -13.97 -0.51 -7.18
C PHE A 247 -14.57 -1.74 -7.90
N GLY A 248 -14.23 -2.94 -7.47
CA GLY A 248 -14.76 -4.18 -8.06
C GLY A 248 -14.08 -4.63 -9.35
N LYS A 249 -12.79 -4.32 -9.54
CA LYS A 249 -11.99 -4.86 -10.65
C LYS A 249 -11.19 -6.10 -10.23
N PRO A 250 -10.99 -7.05 -11.15
CA PRO A 250 -10.14 -8.20 -10.89
C PRO A 250 -8.70 -7.77 -10.64
N ILE A 251 -7.99 -8.54 -9.81
CA ILE A 251 -6.66 -8.20 -9.35
C ILE A 251 -5.64 -9.22 -9.83
N LEU A 252 -4.52 -8.71 -10.36
CA LEU A 252 -3.33 -9.48 -10.65
C LEU A 252 -2.26 -9.06 -9.62
N ALA A 253 -1.87 -9.96 -8.74
CA ALA A 253 -1.00 -9.64 -7.63
C ALA A 253 0.33 -10.40 -7.74
N MET A 254 1.45 -9.69 -7.86
CA MET A 254 2.80 -10.24 -7.71
C MET A 254 3.32 -9.85 -6.31
N VAL A 255 2.83 -10.54 -5.30
CA VAL A 255 3.07 -10.25 -3.87
C VAL A 255 3.11 -11.54 -3.06
N ASN A 256 3.71 -11.48 -1.87
CA ASN A 256 3.67 -12.56 -0.87
C ASN A 256 2.83 -12.16 0.35
N GLY A 257 2.60 -13.12 1.25
CA GLY A 257 2.01 -12.89 2.58
C GLY A 257 0.59 -12.35 2.54
N GLU A 258 0.27 -11.36 3.39
CA GLU A 258 -1.08 -10.85 3.61
C GLU A 258 -1.79 -10.41 2.32
N GLY A 259 -1.08 -9.75 1.41
CA GLY A 259 -1.66 -9.33 0.14
C GLY A 259 -2.09 -10.52 -0.74
N ALA A 260 -1.27 -11.57 -0.79
CA ALA A 260 -1.58 -12.79 -1.54
C ALA A 260 -2.75 -13.57 -0.91
N GLU A 261 -2.77 -13.68 0.42
CA GLU A 261 -3.85 -14.34 1.16
C GLU A 261 -5.20 -13.63 0.95
N ILE A 262 -5.23 -12.30 0.97
CA ILE A 262 -6.45 -11.53 0.70
C ILE A 262 -6.98 -11.80 -0.71
N VAL A 263 -6.11 -11.79 -1.74
CA VAL A 263 -6.55 -12.08 -3.12
C VAL A 263 -7.16 -13.47 -3.22
N LYS A 264 -6.59 -14.45 -2.53
CA LYS A 264 -7.08 -15.83 -2.47
C LYS A 264 -8.37 -15.94 -1.69
N ASP A 265 -8.44 -15.39 -0.47
CA ASP A 265 -9.61 -15.48 0.42
C ASP A 265 -10.82 -14.77 -0.20
N ALA A 266 -10.61 -13.61 -0.82
CA ALA A 266 -11.65 -12.88 -1.53
C ALA A 266 -12.00 -13.50 -2.88
N ASN A 267 -11.22 -14.46 -3.38
CA ASN A 267 -11.35 -15.00 -4.75
C ASN A 267 -11.54 -13.86 -5.77
N CYS A 268 -10.68 -12.82 -5.69
CA CYS A 268 -10.85 -11.58 -6.45
C CYS A 268 -9.85 -11.41 -7.60
N GLY A 269 -9.06 -12.46 -7.90
CA GLY A 269 -8.07 -12.40 -8.96
C GLY A 269 -7.03 -13.50 -8.87
N PHE A 270 -5.83 -13.20 -9.32
CA PHE A 270 -4.70 -14.13 -9.40
C PHE A 270 -3.52 -13.59 -8.59
N SER A 271 -2.85 -14.47 -7.87
CA SER A 271 -1.64 -14.14 -7.12
C SER A 271 -0.49 -15.03 -7.56
N VAL A 272 0.68 -14.44 -7.73
CA VAL A 272 1.96 -15.09 -8.00
C VAL A 272 3.01 -14.62 -7.00
N PRO A 273 4.07 -15.41 -6.74
CA PRO A 273 5.12 -15.00 -5.81
C PRO A 273 5.76 -13.66 -6.18
N ALA A 274 6.06 -12.85 -5.20
CA ALA A 274 6.80 -11.60 -5.39
C ALA A 274 8.17 -11.89 -6.02
N GLY A 275 8.49 -11.22 -7.12
CA GLY A 275 9.73 -11.40 -7.87
C GLY A 275 9.68 -12.50 -8.95
N ASP A 276 8.58 -13.22 -9.06
CA ASP A 276 8.45 -14.27 -10.08
C ASP A 276 7.75 -13.74 -11.34
N TYR A 277 8.50 -12.99 -12.15
CA TYR A 277 8.01 -12.44 -13.42
C TYR A 277 7.64 -13.52 -14.46
N LYS A 278 8.23 -14.73 -14.34
CA LYS A 278 7.88 -15.86 -15.22
C LYS A 278 6.49 -16.38 -14.89
N ALA A 279 6.24 -16.67 -13.60
CA ALA A 279 4.92 -17.06 -13.14
C ALA A 279 3.87 -15.98 -13.43
N LEU A 280 4.24 -14.69 -13.35
CA LEU A 280 3.38 -13.57 -13.73
C LEU A 280 2.99 -13.66 -15.21
N SER A 281 3.96 -13.81 -16.11
CA SER A 281 3.71 -13.89 -17.56
C SER A 281 2.90 -15.12 -17.94
N GLU A 282 3.20 -16.29 -17.35
CA GLU A 282 2.45 -17.53 -17.56
C GLU A 282 1.00 -17.40 -17.06
N THR A 283 0.81 -16.85 -15.87
CA THR A 283 -0.54 -16.60 -15.32
C THR A 283 -1.35 -15.69 -16.24
N ILE A 284 -0.74 -14.65 -16.79
CA ILE A 284 -1.40 -13.75 -17.74
C ILE A 284 -1.84 -14.51 -18.99
N LYS A 285 -0.95 -15.30 -19.59
CA LYS A 285 -1.24 -16.08 -20.79
C LYS A 285 -2.34 -17.12 -20.57
N ASP A 286 -2.19 -17.91 -19.50
CA ASP A 286 -2.94 -19.15 -19.35
C ASP A 286 -4.26 -18.96 -18.58
N LYS A 287 -4.35 -17.93 -17.71
CA LYS A 287 -5.46 -17.78 -16.78
C LYS A 287 -6.19 -16.44 -16.87
N VAL A 288 -5.56 -15.41 -17.41
CA VAL A 288 -6.11 -14.05 -17.42
C VAL A 288 -6.67 -13.67 -18.78
N ILE A 289 -5.89 -13.82 -19.85
CA ILE A 289 -6.35 -13.47 -21.21
C ILE A 289 -7.48 -14.42 -21.63
N GLY A 290 -8.59 -13.83 -22.11
CA GLY A 290 -9.76 -14.60 -22.53
C GLY A 290 -10.58 -15.22 -21.40
N ASN A 291 -10.28 -14.91 -20.15
CA ASN A 291 -11.03 -15.43 -19.01
C ASN A 291 -12.39 -14.72 -18.87
N ALA A 292 -13.44 -15.43 -19.15
CA ALA A 292 -14.82 -14.93 -19.05
C ALA A 292 -15.27 -14.60 -17.62
N GLN A 293 -14.51 -15.04 -16.59
CA GLN A 293 -14.86 -14.85 -15.18
C GLN A 293 -14.23 -13.60 -14.57
N LEU A 294 -13.45 -12.79 -15.29
CA LEU A 294 -12.79 -11.61 -14.74
C LEU A 294 -13.76 -10.67 -14.03
N SER A 295 -14.94 -10.44 -14.62
CA SER A 295 -15.98 -9.60 -13.99
C SER A 295 -16.50 -10.20 -12.68
N ALA A 296 -16.62 -11.50 -12.59
CA ALA A 296 -17.05 -12.19 -11.36
C ALA A 296 -15.98 -12.09 -10.27
N LEU A 297 -14.69 -12.22 -10.62
CA LEU A 297 -13.57 -12.01 -9.69
C LEU A 297 -13.58 -10.59 -9.14
N GLY A 298 -13.82 -9.57 -9.98
CA GLY A 298 -13.96 -8.20 -9.52
C GLY A 298 -15.09 -8.03 -8.52
N LYS A 299 -16.27 -8.59 -8.82
CA LYS A 299 -17.42 -8.61 -7.91
C LYS A 299 -17.12 -9.28 -6.55
N ASN A 300 -16.38 -10.38 -6.57
CA ASN A 300 -15.98 -11.06 -5.35
C ASN A 300 -15.11 -10.15 -4.47
N GLY A 301 -14.16 -9.44 -5.07
CA GLY A 301 -13.33 -8.45 -4.38
C GLY A 301 -14.16 -7.34 -3.75
N HIS A 302 -15.13 -6.80 -4.48
CA HIS A 302 -16.04 -5.80 -3.97
C HIS A 302 -16.86 -6.30 -2.77
N ASN A 303 -17.45 -7.49 -2.88
CA ASN A 303 -18.23 -8.09 -1.79
C ASN A 303 -17.38 -8.41 -0.55
N TYR A 304 -16.11 -8.75 -0.74
CA TYR A 304 -15.18 -9.00 0.37
C TYR A 304 -14.78 -7.71 1.09
N TYR A 305 -14.70 -6.61 0.33
CA TYR A 305 -14.31 -5.30 0.85
C TYR A 305 -15.40 -4.68 1.73
N TYR A 306 -16.67 -4.79 1.36
CA TYR A 306 -17.84 -4.28 2.10
C TYR A 306 -18.45 -5.33 3.02
#